data_c9a3f0179ad7d76a871c1ad659067e93
#
_entry.id   c9a3f0179ad7d76a871c1ad659067e93
#
_cell.length_a   1.000
_cell.length_b   1.000
_cell.length_c   1.000
_cell.angle_alpha   90.00
_cell.angle_beta   90.00
_cell.angle_gamma   90.00
#
_symmetry.space_group_name_H-M   'P 1'
#
loop_
_entity.id
_entity.type
_entity.pdbx_description
1 polymer ?
#
loop_
_entity_poly.entity_id
_entity_poly.type
_entity_poly.pdbx_seq_one_letter_code
_entity_poly.pdbx_strand_id
1 'polypeptide(L)'
;MADQNVIDLKERGGGSFNWRNYTKLGIFLIILIALLVFIFTNVFVVKQGEYKVVRQFGEVVRIVKEPGLNYKVPFIQSVSTLPKYQMTYDVSQAEINTKDKKRILIDNYAIWRIEDPKKMISNARTLEGAESRMEEFIYSVVRSELGQLDYDEIINDENSSRGSLNDRVTEKVNELLDGGNYGVVVTDVRMKRTDLPGENEKSVFTRMISERETKAQEYLSMGDAEKNRVIAQTDREVKEILAKATADAETIRGEGEGEAAKVYNQTFSKDPEFYTMFRTLESYKKTINGETVIVLPSDSPYARMLMGYTD
;
A
#
# COMPACT_ATOMS: atom_id res chain seq x y z
N MET A 1 -59.40 -78.82 88.50
CA MET A 1 -58.04 -78.30 88.79
C MET A 1 -57.35 -78.06 87.51
N ALA A 2 -57.40 -76.85 87.00
CA ALA A 2 -56.57 -76.41 85.99
C ALA A 2 -56.63 -74.86 85.94
N ASP A 3 -55.58 -74.23 86.43
CA ASP A 3 -55.40 -72.78 86.40
C ASP A 3 -55.28 -72.28 85.01
N GLN A 4 -56.15 -71.34 84.63
CA GLN A 4 -55.99 -70.57 83.37
C GLN A 4 -55.29 -69.27 83.69
N ASN A 5 -54.02 -69.18 83.30
CA ASN A 5 -53.29 -67.93 83.28
C ASN A 5 -53.75 -67.10 82.08
N VAL A 6 -54.60 -66.10 82.35
CA VAL A 6 -54.90 -65.03 81.38
C VAL A 6 -53.78 -64.03 81.37
N ILE A 7 -53.01 -63.96 80.26
CA ILE A 7 -52.01 -62.95 80.04
C ILE A 7 -52.74 -61.68 79.55
N ASP A 8 -52.85 -60.67 80.42
CA ASP A 8 -53.40 -59.36 80.10
C ASP A 8 -52.37 -58.56 79.22
N LEU A 9 -52.66 -58.45 77.93
CA LEU A 9 -51.93 -57.65 77.03
C LEU A 9 -52.28 -56.19 77.21
N LYS A 10 -51.57 -55.53 78.10
CA LYS A 10 -51.66 -54.10 78.35
C LYS A 10 -51.40 -53.32 77.03
N GLU A 11 -52.40 -52.62 76.50
CA GLU A 11 -52.34 -51.70 75.38
C GLU A 11 -51.14 -50.76 75.51
N ARG A 12 -50.21 -50.90 74.56
CA ARG A 12 -49.22 -49.87 74.35
C ARG A 12 -49.92 -48.64 73.77
N GLY A 13 -50.05 -47.63 74.63
CA GLY A 13 -50.59 -46.35 74.22
C GLY A 13 -49.94 -45.84 72.97
N GLY A 14 -50.72 -45.78 71.91
CA GLY A 14 -50.39 -45.09 70.70
C GLY A 14 -50.22 -43.63 71.01
N GLY A 15 -48.95 -43.18 71.03
CA GLY A 15 -48.65 -41.74 71.02
C GLY A 15 -49.39 -41.12 69.85
N SER A 16 -50.31 -40.24 70.09
CA SER A 16 -50.99 -39.46 69.03
C SER A 16 -49.94 -38.64 68.27
N PHE A 17 -49.48 -39.20 67.18
CA PHE A 17 -48.62 -38.52 66.28
C PHE A 17 -49.38 -37.29 65.75
N ASN A 18 -49.02 -36.06 66.24
CA ASN A 18 -49.69 -34.81 65.87
C ASN A 18 -49.38 -34.42 64.44
N TRP A 19 -49.95 -35.15 63.47
CA TRP A 19 -49.74 -34.94 62.00
C TRP A 19 -50.11 -33.51 61.62
N ARG A 20 -51.06 -32.84 62.30
CA ARG A 20 -51.39 -31.42 62.04
C ARG A 20 -50.24 -30.42 62.22
N ASN A 21 -49.27 -30.70 63.11
CA ASN A 21 -48.14 -29.83 63.33
C ASN A 21 -47.04 -30.09 62.23
N TYR A 22 -46.85 -31.34 61.81
CA TYR A 22 -45.96 -31.72 60.74
C TYR A 22 -46.46 -31.26 59.38
N THR A 23 -47.76 -31.28 59.11
CA THR A 23 -48.34 -30.74 57.88
C THR A 23 -48.22 -29.22 57.83
N LYS A 24 -48.36 -28.48 58.93
CA LYS A 24 -48.13 -27.05 59.02
C LYS A 24 -46.63 -26.70 58.78
N LEU A 25 -45.74 -27.51 59.41
CA LEU A 25 -44.31 -27.34 59.22
C LEU A 25 -43.89 -27.65 57.74
N GLY A 26 -44.45 -28.70 57.12
CA GLY A 26 -44.26 -29.06 55.75
C GLY A 26 -44.72 -27.97 54.74
N ILE A 27 -45.95 -27.44 55.01
CA ILE A 27 -46.47 -26.32 54.21
C ILE A 27 -45.58 -25.06 54.34
N PHE A 28 -45.14 -24.74 55.56
CA PHE A 28 -44.21 -23.62 55.77
C PHE A 28 -42.90 -23.81 55.07
N LEU A 29 -42.28 -25.01 55.04
CA LEU A 29 -41.07 -25.34 54.39
C LEU A 29 -41.23 -25.25 52.86
N ILE A 30 -42.33 -25.70 52.28
CA ILE A 30 -42.67 -25.57 50.87
C ILE A 30 -42.79 -24.08 50.49
N ILE A 31 -43.48 -23.26 51.29
CA ILE A 31 -43.60 -21.82 51.05
C ILE A 31 -42.25 -21.13 51.14
N LEU A 32 -41.38 -21.51 52.09
CA LEU A 32 -40.06 -20.98 52.25
C LEU A 32 -39.18 -21.31 51.03
N ILE A 33 -39.21 -22.57 50.56
CA ILE A 33 -38.53 -23.00 49.37
C ILE A 33 -39.02 -22.24 48.12
N ALA A 34 -40.35 -22.14 47.97
CA ALA A 34 -40.97 -21.38 46.87
C ALA A 34 -40.56 -19.91 46.89
N LEU A 35 -40.49 -19.27 48.05
CA LEU A 35 -40.04 -17.92 48.24
C LEU A 35 -38.54 -17.78 47.84
N LEU A 36 -37.72 -18.74 48.27
CA LEU A 36 -36.29 -18.76 47.96
C LEU A 36 -36.05 -18.93 46.44
N VAL A 37 -36.74 -19.85 45.79
CA VAL A 37 -36.73 -20.04 44.36
C VAL A 37 -37.19 -18.76 43.63
N PHE A 38 -38.26 -18.13 44.14
CA PHE A 38 -38.75 -16.85 43.60
C PHE A 38 -37.68 -15.75 43.66
N ILE A 39 -36.96 -15.60 44.78
CA ILE A 39 -35.87 -14.63 44.94
C ILE A 39 -34.73 -14.93 43.96
N PHE A 40 -34.28 -16.20 43.90
CA PHE A 40 -33.17 -16.59 42.99
C PHE A 40 -33.52 -16.42 41.52
N THR A 41 -34.75 -16.62 41.09
CA THR A 41 -35.22 -16.46 39.71
C THR A 41 -35.24 -14.98 39.29
N ASN A 42 -35.23 -14.05 40.23
CA ASN A 42 -35.31 -12.61 40.00
C ASN A 42 -33.94 -11.93 39.93
N VAL A 43 -32.88 -12.62 40.32
CA VAL A 43 -31.53 -12.07 40.35
C VAL A 43 -30.78 -12.50 39.10
N PHE A 44 -30.06 -11.57 38.47
CA PHE A 44 -29.13 -11.84 37.38
C PHE A 44 -27.78 -11.17 37.64
N VAL A 45 -26.72 -11.76 37.10
CA VAL A 45 -25.36 -11.28 37.21
C VAL A 45 -24.93 -10.56 35.93
N VAL A 46 -24.35 -9.39 36.05
CA VAL A 46 -23.73 -8.65 34.98
C VAL A 46 -22.23 -8.88 35.07
N LYS A 47 -21.60 -9.42 33.99
CA LYS A 47 -20.14 -9.59 33.88
C LYS A 47 -19.51 -8.32 33.38
N GLN A 48 -18.19 -8.16 33.61
CA GLN A 48 -17.44 -6.94 33.23
C GLN A 48 -17.42 -6.64 31.73
N GLY A 49 -17.52 -7.67 30.87
CA GLY A 49 -17.51 -7.53 29.40
C GLY A 49 -18.88 -7.47 28.75
N GLU A 50 -19.96 -7.23 29.50
CA GLU A 50 -21.32 -7.34 29.01
C GLU A 50 -22.19 -6.15 29.45
N TYR A 51 -23.13 -5.77 28.58
CA TYR A 51 -24.28 -4.96 28.93
C TYR A 51 -25.47 -5.88 29.12
N LYS A 52 -26.25 -5.66 30.15
CA LYS A 52 -27.56 -6.32 30.34
C LYS A 52 -28.68 -5.33 30.08
N VAL A 53 -29.49 -5.67 29.09
CA VAL A 53 -30.64 -4.87 28.68
C VAL A 53 -31.89 -5.51 29.23
N VAL A 54 -32.57 -4.80 30.13
CA VAL A 54 -33.83 -5.21 30.70
C VAL A 54 -34.96 -4.65 29.85
N ARG A 55 -35.74 -5.52 29.25
CA ARG A 55 -36.89 -5.17 28.40
C ARG A 55 -38.19 -5.54 29.14
N GLN A 56 -39.19 -4.69 28.99
CA GLN A 56 -40.53 -4.93 29.50
C GLN A 56 -41.52 -4.77 28.33
N PHE A 57 -42.25 -5.83 28.02
CA PHE A 57 -43.15 -5.89 26.87
C PHE A 57 -42.52 -5.45 25.53
N GLY A 58 -41.20 -5.72 25.39
CA GLY A 58 -40.43 -5.37 24.20
C GLY A 58 -39.69 -4.01 24.25
N GLU A 59 -40.10 -3.10 25.16
CA GLU A 59 -39.42 -1.83 25.37
C GLU A 59 -38.22 -1.95 26.31
N VAL A 60 -37.15 -1.17 26.04
CA VAL A 60 -35.96 -1.07 26.87
C VAL A 60 -36.25 -0.17 28.06
N VAL A 61 -36.41 -0.76 29.25
CA VAL A 61 -36.67 -0.04 30.49
C VAL A 61 -35.36 0.40 31.15
N ARG A 62 -34.36 -0.48 31.16
CA ARG A 62 -33.12 -0.23 31.88
C ARG A 62 -31.93 -0.95 31.18
N ILE A 63 -30.81 -0.26 31.12
CA ILE A 63 -29.54 -0.83 30.69
C ILE A 63 -28.58 -0.83 31.87
N VAL A 64 -28.07 -2.00 32.21
CA VAL A 64 -27.07 -2.15 33.27
C VAL A 64 -25.69 -2.27 32.65
N LYS A 65 -24.83 -1.30 32.96
CA LYS A 65 -23.47 -1.19 32.46
C LYS A 65 -22.41 -1.63 33.46
N GLU A 66 -22.78 -1.62 34.76
CA GLU A 66 -21.87 -1.94 35.84
C GLU A 66 -21.96 -3.43 36.21
N PRO A 67 -20.82 -4.11 36.41
CA PRO A 67 -20.79 -5.50 36.83
C PRO A 67 -21.34 -5.64 38.25
N GLY A 68 -22.06 -6.71 38.49
CA GLY A 68 -22.62 -6.99 39.80
C GLY A 68 -23.95 -7.72 39.73
N LEU A 69 -24.56 -7.86 40.91
CA LEU A 69 -25.89 -8.47 41.10
C LEU A 69 -26.98 -7.43 40.84
N ASN A 70 -27.91 -7.78 39.98
CA ASN A 70 -29.07 -6.94 39.65
C ASN A 70 -30.34 -7.77 39.71
N TYR A 71 -31.49 -7.09 39.81
CA TYR A 71 -32.78 -7.74 39.88
C TYR A 71 -33.67 -7.39 38.69
N LYS A 72 -34.55 -8.30 38.34
CA LYS A 72 -35.61 -8.12 37.33
C LYS A 72 -36.96 -8.51 37.92
N VAL A 73 -38.04 -7.97 37.37
CA VAL A 73 -39.39 -8.40 37.72
C VAL A 73 -39.71 -9.68 36.93
N PRO A 74 -40.01 -10.80 37.64
CA PRO A 74 -40.30 -12.07 36.96
C PRO A 74 -41.55 -11.94 36.11
N PHE A 75 -41.63 -12.75 35.05
CA PHE A 75 -42.74 -12.86 34.10
C PHE A 75 -42.98 -11.63 33.21
N ILE A 76 -42.62 -10.42 33.66
CA ILE A 76 -42.86 -9.17 32.94
C ILE A 76 -41.60 -8.68 32.23
N GLN A 77 -40.41 -8.89 32.81
CA GLN A 77 -39.15 -8.41 32.30
C GLN A 77 -38.27 -9.54 31.76
N SER A 78 -37.78 -9.34 30.56
CA SER A 78 -36.73 -10.16 29.93
C SER A 78 -35.39 -9.45 29.97
N VAL A 79 -34.30 -10.22 30.10
CA VAL A 79 -32.94 -9.68 30.11
C VAL A 79 -32.20 -10.25 28.92
N SER A 80 -31.71 -9.38 28.05
CA SER A 80 -30.80 -9.75 26.95
C SER A 80 -29.37 -9.25 27.23
N THR A 81 -28.41 -9.99 26.71
CA THR A 81 -26.99 -9.70 26.91
C THR A 81 -26.46 -9.11 25.62
N LEU A 82 -25.69 -8.02 25.71
CA LEU A 82 -24.96 -7.44 24.61
C LEU A 82 -23.46 -7.39 24.97
N PRO A 83 -22.56 -7.72 24.05
CA PRO A 83 -21.13 -7.63 24.28
C PRO A 83 -20.68 -6.18 24.41
N LYS A 84 -19.72 -5.92 25.30
CA LYS A 84 -19.09 -4.62 25.51
C LYS A 84 -17.71 -4.55 24.85
N TYR A 85 -17.14 -5.71 24.54
CA TYR A 85 -15.83 -5.83 23.91
C TYR A 85 -15.92 -5.58 22.39
N GLN A 86 -14.76 -5.38 21.78
CA GLN A 86 -14.65 -5.29 20.32
C GLN A 86 -14.94 -6.64 19.68
N MET A 87 -15.70 -6.62 18.61
CA MET A 87 -16.09 -7.78 17.80
C MET A 87 -15.53 -7.62 16.40
N THR A 88 -15.25 -8.73 15.76
CA THR A 88 -14.90 -8.77 14.34
C THR A 88 -16.13 -9.24 13.56
N TYR A 89 -16.46 -8.52 12.52
CA TYR A 89 -17.47 -8.87 11.55
C TYR A 89 -16.85 -9.10 10.19
N ASP A 90 -17.11 -10.24 9.59
CA ASP A 90 -16.64 -10.61 8.26
C ASP A 90 -17.69 -10.16 7.24
N VAL A 91 -17.34 -9.15 6.44
CA VAL A 91 -18.25 -8.57 5.45
C VAL A 91 -18.32 -9.51 4.25
N SER A 92 -19.50 -9.73 3.72
CA SER A 92 -19.69 -10.57 2.54
C SER A 92 -18.89 -10.07 1.35
N GLN A 93 -18.29 -11.00 0.62
CA GLN A 93 -17.54 -10.65 -0.58
C GLN A 93 -18.43 -9.93 -1.60
N ALA A 94 -17.90 -8.86 -2.18
CA ALA A 94 -18.62 -8.03 -3.13
C ALA A 94 -17.81 -7.77 -4.40
N GLU A 95 -18.49 -7.78 -5.55
CA GLU A 95 -17.91 -7.35 -6.81
C GLU A 95 -18.06 -5.83 -6.96
N ILE A 96 -16.95 -5.15 -7.21
CA ILE A 96 -16.87 -3.71 -7.39
C ILE A 96 -16.15 -3.40 -8.70
N ASN A 97 -16.62 -2.36 -9.39
CA ASN A 97 -15.94 -1.85 -10.58
C ASN A 97 -15.03 -0.69 -10.18
N THR A 98 -13.77 -0.76 -10.60
CA THR A 98 -12.79 0.31 -10.47
C THR A 98 -13.05 1.41 -11.50
N LYS A 99 -12.34 2.54 -11.37
CA LYS A 99 -12.41 3.67 -12.30
C LYS A 99 -12.04 3.27 -13.74
N ASP A 100 -11.04 2.39 -13.90
CA ASP A 100 -10.63 1.82 -15.19
C ASP A 100 -11.53 0.66 -15.67
N LYS A 101 -12.74 0.52 -15.05
CA LYS A 101 -13.78 -0.46 -15.40
C LYS A 101 -13.36 -1.92 -15.28
N LYS A 102 -12.36 -2.22 -14.47
CA LYS A 102 -12.03 -3.60 -14.09
C LYS A 102 -12.95 -4.05 -12.96
N ARG A 103 -13.47 -5.27 -13.05
CA ARG A 103 -14.20 -5.91 -11.94
C ARG A 103 -13.21 -6.50 -10.97
N ILE A 104 -13.39 -6.22 -9.70
CA ILE A 104 -12.62 -6.79 -8.60
C ILE A 104 -13.55 -7.38 -7.58
N LEU A 105 -13.15 -8.51 -7.01
CA LEU A 105 -13.80 -9.14 -5.87
C LEU A 105 -13.08 -8.71 -4.61
N ILE A 106 -13.81 -8.11 -3.67
CA ILE A 106 -13.24 -7.58 -2.44
C ILE A 106 -13.80 -8.30 -1.24
N ASP A 107 -12.89 -8.69 -0.36
CA ASP A 107 -13.16 -9.29 0.92
C ASP A 107 -12.71 -8.33 2.02
N ASN A 108 -13.65 -7.94 2.90
CA ASN A 108 -13.40 -6.98 3.96
C ASN A 108 -13.78 -7.56 5.32
N TYR A 109 -13.17 -7.04 6.36
CA TYR A 109 -13.65 -7.24 7.72
C TYR A 109 -13.67 -5.92 8.48
N ALA A 110 -14.55 -5.83 9.45
CA ALA A 110 -14.68 -4.68 10.33
C ALA A 110 -14.44 -5.09 11.78
N ILE A 111 -13.74 -4.25 12.52
CA ILE A 111 -13.62 -4.34 13.97
C ILE A 111 -14.52 -3.26 14.54
N TRP A 112 -15.49 -3.65 15.36
CA TRP A 112 -16.51 -2.76 15.84
C TRP A 112 -16.90 -3.05 17.29
N ARG A 113 -17.59 -2.11 17.93
CA ARG A 113 -18.11 -2.25 19.29
C ARG A 113 -19.42 -1.50 19.46
N ILE A 114 -20.16 -1.88 20.46
CA ILE A 114 -21.35 -1.17 20.90
C ILE A 114 -20.91 -0.02 21.82
N GLU A 115 -21.23 1.21 21.45
CA GLU A 115 -20.98 2.38 22.28
C GLU A 115 -22.19 2.78 23.09
N ASP A 116 -23.37 2.86 22.45
CA ASP A 116 -24.64 3.12 23.11
C ASP A 116 -25.66 1.99 22.84
N PRO A 117 -25.78 1.05 23.77
CA PRO A 117 -26.73 -0.06 23.64
C PRO A 117 -28.21 0.39 23.48
N LYS A 118 -28.58 1.58 24.00
CA LYS A 118 -29.95 2.09 23.87
C LYS A 118 -30.25 2.49 22.42
N LYS A 119 -29.36 3.26 21.83
CA LYS A 119 -29.47 3.67 20.43
C LYS A 119 -29.44 2.47 19.49
N MET A 120 -28.54 1.52 19.75
CA MET A 120 -28.41 0.30 18.94
C MET A 120 -29.72 -0.50 18.94
N ILE A 121 -30.32 -0.74 20.12
CA ILE A 121 -31.57 -1.49 20.19
C ILE A 121 -32.73 -0.72 19.55
N SER A 122 -32.77 0.59 19.72
CA SER A 122 -33.86 1.42 19.16
C SER A 122 -33.85 1.41 17.63
N ASN A 123 -32.69 1.43 16.99
CA ASN A 123 -32.55 1.58 15.54
C ASN A 123 -32.20 0.28 14.80
N ALA A 124 -31.33 -0.55 15.38
CA ALA A 124 -30.95 -1.84 14.80
C ALA A 124 -31.72 -3.02 15.36
N ARG A 125 -32.35 -2.89 16.55
CA ARG A 125 -33.14 -3.88 17.28
C ARG A 125 -32.37 -5.07 17.84
N THR A 126 -31.51 -5.68 17.02
CA THR A 126 -30.68 -6.86 17.34
C THR A 126 -29.22 -6.60 16.98
N LEU A 127 -28.32 -7.48 17.41
CA LEU A 127 -26.91 -7.45 17.05
C LEU A 127 -26.73 -7.67 15.56
N GLU A 128 -27.42 -8.68 15.03
CA GLU A 128 -27.41 -9.02 13.60
C GLU A 128 -27.99 -7.86 12.75
N GLY A 129 -28.98 -7.14 13.27
CA GLY A 129 -29.50 -5.95 12.61
C GLY A 129 -28.49 -4.81 12.54
N ALA A 130 -27.65 -4.64 13.57
CA ALA A 130 -26.55 -3.68 13.54
C ALA A 130 -25.44 -4.09 12.55
N GLU A 131 -25.09 -5.38 12.53
CA GLU A 131 -24.13 -5.94 11.58
C GLU A 131 -24.59 -5.78 10.14
N SER A 132 -25.85 -6.07 9.83
CA SER A 132 -26.40 -5.91 8.47
C SER A 132 -26.37 -4.44 8.02
N ARG A 133 -26.65 -3.49 8.92
CA ARG A 133 -26.57 -2.06 8.58
C ARG A 133 -25.12 -1.60 8.37
N MET A 134 -24.22 -2.07 9.20
CA MET A 134 -22.80 -1.81 9.06
C MET A 134 -22.27 -2.37 7.74
N GLU A 135 -22.64 -3.60 7.37
CA GLU A 135 -22.31 -4.22 6.08
C GLU A 135 -22.78 -3.36 4.89
N GLU A 136 -24.03 -2.90 4.91
CA GLU A 136 -24.61 -2.04 3.88
C GLU A 136 -23.80 -0.74 3.73
N PHE A 137 -23.43 -0.10 4.83
CA PHE A 137 -22.63 1.14 4.80
C PHE A 137 -21.21 0.89 4.35
N ILE A 138 -20.55 -0.18 4.86
CA ILE A 138 -19.21 -0.57 4.40
C ILE A 138 -19.21 -0.82 2.90
N TYR A 139 -20.16 -1.60 2.39
CA TYR A 139 -20.28 -1.87 0.96
C TYR A 139 -20.46 -0.59 0.13
N SER A 140 -21.34 0.30 0.57
CA SER A 140 -21.60 1.57 -0.12
C SER A 140 -20.37 2.47 -0.18
N VAL A 141 -19.68 2.62 0.96
CA VAL A 141 -18.50 3.47 1.07
C VAL A 141 -17.31 2.87 0.29
N VAL A 142 -17.05 1.56 0.46
CA VAL A 142 -15.97 0.86 -0.26
C VAL A 142 -16.19 0.95 -1.75
N ARG A 143 -17.42 0.74 -2.23
CA ARG A 143 -17.76 0.89 -3.65
C ARG A 143 -17.53 2.32 -4.16
N SER A 144 -17.86 3.33 -3.37
CA SER A 144 -17.65 4.73 -3.73
C SER A 144 -16.17 5.10 -3.80
N GLU A 145 -15.37 4.65 -2.82
CA GLU A 145 -13.94 4.95 -2.76
C GLU A 145 -13.16 4.22 -3.86
N LEU A 146 -13.40 2.93 -4.04
CA LEU A 146 -12.70 2.12 -5.04
C LEU A 146 -13.12 2.45 -6.47
N GLY A 147 -14.35 2.92 -6.66
CA GLY A 147 -14.82 3.43 -7.96
C GLY A 147 -14.09 4.68 -8.47
N GLN A 148 -13.33 5.35 -7.60
CA GLN A 148 -12.52 6.53 -7.94
C GLN A 148 -11.05 6.20 -8.19
N LEU A 149 -10.61 4.96 -7.88
CA LEU A 149 -9.23 4.51 -8.00
C LEU A 149 -9.05 3.57 -9.19
N ASP A 150 -7.88 3.63 -9.80
CA ASP A 150 -7.49 2.67 -10.82
C ASP A 150 -7.00 1.36 -10.16
N TYR A 151 -7.16 0.26 -10.86
CA TYR A 151 -6.79 -1.07 -10.33
C TYR A 151 -5.33 -1.16 -9.86
N ASP A 152 -4.42 -0.54 -10.61
CA ASP A 152 -2.99 -0.50 -10.27
C ASP A 152 -2.72 0.25 -8.95
N GLU A 153 -3.52 1.26 -8.61
CA GLU A 153 -3.41 2.01 -7.35
C GLU A 153 -3.89 1.19 -6.15
N ILE A 154 -4.85 0.28 -6.39
CA ILE A 154 -5.39 -0.59 -5.35
C ILE A 154 -4.42 -1.72 -4.99
N ILE A 155 -3.64 -2.22 -5.97
CA ILE A 155 -2.74 -3.38 -5.79
C ILE A 155 -1.32 -2.98 -5.38
N ASN A 156 -0.82 -1.83 -5.83
CA ASN A 156 0.53 -1.40 -5.53
C ASN A 156 0.71 -1.04 -4.04
N ASP A 157 1.33 -1.94 -3.29
CA ASP A 157 1.67 -1.76 -1.87
C ASP A 157 2.73 -0.66 -1.62
N GLU A 158 3.53 -0.30 -2.64
CA GLU A 158 4.66 0.63 -2.49
C GLU A 158 4.26 2.09 -2.24
N ASN A 159 3.04 2.48 -2.57
CA ASN A 159 2.48 3.82 -2.30
C ASN A 159 1.30 3.77 -1.33
N SER A 160 1.38 3.01 -0.25
CA SER A 160 0.55 3.04 0.99
C SER A 160 -0.84 3.73 0.93
N SER A 161 -1.49 3.73 -0.23
CA SER A 161 -2.86 4.24 -0.39
C SER A 161 -3.88 3.34 0.32
N ARG A 162 -3.56 2.07 0.56
CA ARG A 162 -4.42 1.14 1.30
C ARG A 162 -4.65 1.57 2.75
N GLY A 163 -3.62 2.04 3.47
CA GLY A 163 -3.77 2.54 4.84
C GLY A 163 -4.70 3.75 4.87
N SER A 164 -4.44 4.73 4.02
CA SER A 164 -5.28 5.94 3.93
C SER A 164 -6.70 5.65 3.41
N LEU A 165 -6.86 4.63 2.56
CA LEU A 165 -8.16 4.19 2.08
C LEU A 165 -8.98 3.53 3.20
N ASN A 166 -8.38 2.63 3.97
CA ASN A 166 -9.02 1.99 5.11
C ASN A 166 -9.46 3.04 6.15
N ASP A 167 -8.61 4.03 6.43
CA ASP A 167 -8.92 5.11 7.36
C ASP A 167 -10.11 5.97 6.86
N ARG A 168 -10.13 6.35 5.57
CA ARG A 168 -11.24 7.09 4.97
C ARG A 168 -12.55 6.28 4.96
N VAL A 169 -12.46 4.97 4.67
CA VAL A 169 -13.62 4.09 4.73
C VAL A 169 -14.15 4.02 6.15
N THR A 170 -13.29 3.83 7.14
CA THR A 170 -13.66 3.77 8.55
C THR A 170 -14.34 5.05 9.01
N GLU A 171 -13.78 6.22 8.64
CA GLU A 171 -14.33 7.53 8.98
C GLU A 171 -15.73 7.72 8.38
N LYS A 172 -15.89 7.49 7.07
CA LYS A 172 -17.19 7.65 6.39
C LYS A 172 -18.26 6.67 6.87
N VAL A 173 -17.87 5.43 7.18
CA VAL A 173 -18.79 4.45 7.76
C VAL A 173 -19.27 4.92 9.12
N ASN A 174 -18.38 5.45 9.98
CA ASN A 174 -18.77 5.99 11.27
C ASN A 174 -19.69 7.22 11.14
N GLU A 175 -19.45 8.11 10.17
CA GLU A 175 -20.35 9.24 9.88
C GLU A 175 -21.78 8.76 9.54
N LEU A 176 -21.90 7.71 8.72
CA LEU A 176 -23.21 7.14 8.38
C LEU A 176 -23.88 6.44 9.56
N LEU A 177 -23.11 5.73 10.39
CA LEU A 177 -23.61 5.08 11.61
C LEU A 177 -24.08 6.10 12.65
N ASP A 178 -23.34 7.19 12.81
CA ASP A 178 -23.70 8.28 13.70
C ASP A 178 -24.91 9.05 13.19
N GLY A 179 -24.97 9.36 11.88
CA GLY A 179 -26.13 9.98 11.25
C GLY A 179 -27.41 9.19 11.39
N GLY A 180 -27.31 7.85 11.40
CA GLY A 180 -28.41 6.93 11.63
C GLY A 180 -28.70 6.64 13.12
N ASN A 181 -27.91 7.17 14.05
CA ASN A 181 -28.00 6.94 15.49
C ASN A 181 -27.99 5.45 15.88
N TYR A 182 -27.15 4.63 15.20
CA TYR A 182 -27.11 3.19 15.46
C TYR A 182 -26.41 2.82 16.78
N GLY A 183 -25.66 3.72 17.40
CA GLY A 183 -25.01 3.50 18.69
C GLY A 183 -23.91 2.44 18.67
N VAL A 184 -23.35 2.21 17.50
CA VAL A 184 -22.19 1.34 17.26
C VAL A 184 -21.06 2.15 16.65
N VAL A 185 -19.82 1.78 16.92
CA VAL A 185 -18.63 2.43 16.39
C VAL A 185 -17.75 1.37 15.76
N VAL A 186 -17.36 1.63 14.52
CA VAL A 186 -16.38 0.84 13.80
C VAL A 186 -14.99 1.41 14.11
N THR A 187 -14.15 0.58 14.72
CA THR A 187 -12.78 0.95 15.06
C THR A 187 -11.88 0.93 13.84
N ASP A 188 -12.09 -0.07 12.97
CA ASP A 188 -11.25 -0.25 11.79
C ASP A 188 -11.99 -1.09 10.74
N VAL A 189 -11.86 -0.72 9.47
CA VAL A 189 -12.30 -1.51 8.32
C VAL A 189 -11.09 -1.86 7.49
N ARG A 190 -10.86 -3.14 7.24
CA ARG A 190 -9.71 -3.59 6.46
C ARG A 190 -10.10 -4.52 5.33
N MET A 191 -9.45 -4.30 4.20
CA MET A 191 -9.50 -5.22 3.07
C MET A 191 -8.54 -6.38 3.33
N LYS A 192 -9.07 -7.61 3.34
CA LYS A 192 -8.31 -8.86 3.44
C LYS A 192 -7.68 -9.19 2.11
N ARG A 193 -8.50 -9.15 1.06
CA ARG A 193 -8.17 -9.69 -0.24
C ARG A 193 -8.83 -8.88 -1.34
N THR A 194 -8.10 -8.71 -2.43
CA THR A 194 -8.59 -8.10 -3.66
C THR A 194 -8.22 -9.03 -4.80
N ASP A 195 -9.21 -9.72 -5.35
CA ASP A 195 -9.03 -10.70 -6.43
C ASP A 195 -9.78 -10.26 -7.70
N LEU A 196 -9.38 -10.83 -8.82
CA LEU A 196 -10.16 -10.73 -10.06
C LEU A 196 -11.16 -11.88 -10.12
N PRO A 197 -12.39 -11.67 -10.62
CA PRO A 197 -13.33 -12.75 -10.85
C PRO A 197 -12.73 -13.83 -11.78
N GLY A 198 -12.81 -15.09 -11.38
CA GLY A 198 -12.11 -16.20 -12.04
C GLY A 198 -12.45 -16.42 -13.53
N GLU A 199 -13.65 -16.01 -13.97
CA GLU A 199 -14.07 -16.16 -15.38
C GLU A 199 -13.24 -15.32 -16.36
N ASN A 200 -12.68 -14.19 -15.93
CA ASN A 200 -11.91 -13.26 -16.76
C ASN A 200 -10.43 -13.16 -16.37
N GLU A 201 -10.01 -13.85 -15.34
CA GLU A 201 -8.67 -13.73 -14.75
C GLU A 201 -7.58 -13.91 -15.81
N LYS A 202 -7.63 -14.99 -16.59
CA LYS A 202 -6.63 -15.30 -17.61
C LYS A 202 -6.55 -14.23 -18.72
N SER A 203 -7.69 -13.72 -19.16
CA SER A 203 -7.73 -12.69 -20.22
C SER A 203 -7.23 -11.33 -19.72
N VAL A 204 -7.55 -10.98 -18.48
CA VAL A 204 -7.06 -9.76 -17.82
C VAL A 204 -5.56 -9.83 -17.59
N PHE A 205 -5.03 -10.94 -17.06
CA PHE A 205 -3.59 -11.12 -16.90
C PHE A 205 -2.83 -11.06 -18.24
N THR A 206 -3.33 -11.74 -19.26
CA THR A 206 -2.72 -11.68 -20.60
C THR A 206 -2.67 -10.25 -21.13
N ARG A 207 -3.75 -9.51 -20.97
CA ARG A 207 -3.81 -8.09 -21.35
C ARG A 207 -2.84 -7.25 -20.53
N MET A 208 -2.79 -7.42 -19.21
CA MET A 208 -1.86 -6.69 -18.35
C MET A 208 -0.40 -6.95 -18.71
N ILE A 209 -0.04 -8.21 -19.01
CA ILE A 209 1.29 -8.59 -19.48
C ILE A 209 1.61 -7.82 -20.78
N SER A 210 0.70 -7.85 -21.76
CA SER A 210 0.90 -7.15 -23.04
C SER A 210 1.01 -5.63 -22.89
N GLU A 211 0.22 -5.03 -22.00
CA GLU A 211 0.31 -3.60 -21.69
C GLU A 211 1.65 -3.25 -21.02
N ARG A 212 2.13 -4.10 -20.11
CA ARG A 212 3.45 -3.91 -19.47
C ARG A 212 4.60 -4.10 -20.43
N GLU A 213 4.53 -5.10 -21.32
CA GLU A 213 5.52 -5.31 -22.38
C GLU A 213 5.55 -4.13 -23.35
N THR A 214 4.39 -3.60 -23.74
CA THR A 214 4.31 -2.41 -24.60
C THR A 214 4.95 -1.20 -23.94
N LYS A 215 4.64 -0.94 -22.66
CA LYS A 215 5.27 0.15 -21.89
C LYS A 215 6.79 -0.03 -21.75
N ALA A 216 7.24 -1.24 -21.47
CA ALA A 216 8.66 -1.54 -21.38
C ALA A 216 9.37 -1.27 -22.72
N GLN A 217 8.75 -1.70 -23.83
CA GLN A 217 9.28 -1.44 -25.17
C GLN A 217 9.30 0.07 -25.52
N GLU A 218 8.28 0.81 -25.10
CA GLU A 218 8.24 2.27 -25.24
C GLU A 218 9.41 2.95 -24.51
N TYR A 219 9.64 2.59 -23.23
CA TYR A 219 10.77 3.14 -22.48
C TYR A 219 12.13 2.76 -23.06
N LEU A 220 12.30 1.52 -23.54
CA LEU A 220 13.51 1.10 -24.22
C LEU A 220 13.74 1.91 -25.49
N SER A 221 12.68 2.09 -26.30
CA SER A 221 12.77 2.88 -27.53
C SER A 221 13.08 4.36 -27.28
N MET A 222 12.47 4.94 -26.23
CA MET A 222 12.79 6.31 -25.79
C MET A 222 14.24 6.42 -25.31
N GLY A 223 14.72 5.44 -24.54
CA GLY A 223 16.10 5.37 -24.07
C GLY A 223 17.10 5.27 -25.21
N ASP A 224 16.82 4.43 -26.20
CA ASP A 224 17.69 4.29 -27.40
C ASP A 224 17.67 5.55 -28.26
N ALA A 225 16.53 6.20 -28.43
CA ALA A 225 16.42 7.47 -29.14
C ALA A 225 17.23 8.57 -28.44
N GLU A 226 17.12 8.69 -27.14
CA GLU A 226 17.89 9.67 -26.35
C GLU A 226 19.39 9.38 -26.38
N LYS A 227 19.79 8.13 -26.21
CA LYS A 227 21.18 7.69 -26.36
C LYS A 227 21.75 8.11 -27.70
N ASN A 228 21.02 7.81 -28.79
CA ASN A 228 21.48 8.16 -30.15
C ASN A 228 21.56 9.68 -30.37
N ARG A 229 20.62 10.43 -29.76
CA ARG A 229 20.66 11.90 -29.77
C ARG A 229 21.91 12.45 -29.08
N VAL A 230 22.21 11.93 -27.88
CA VAL A 230 23.40 12.35 -27.11
C VAL A 230 24.69 12.01 -27.87
N ILE A 231 24.78 10.79 -28.44
CA ILE A 231 25.94 10.37 -29.22
C ILE A 231 26.13 11.30 -30.44
N ALA A 232 25.06 11.54 -31.21
CA ALA A 232 25.14 12.39 -32.40
C ALA A 232 25.52 13.84 -32.05
N GLN A 233 25.02 14.37 -30.96
CA GLN A 233 25.38 15.71 -30.48
C GLN A 233 26.84 15.76 -30.03
N THR A 234 27.31 14.77 -29.28
CA THR A 234 28.71 14.69 -28.83
C THR A 234 29.65 14.53 -30.00
N ASP A 235 29.33 13.67 -30.99
CA ASP A 235 30.14 13.51 -32.20
C ASP A 235 30.25 14.81 -33.00
N ARG A 236 29.17 15.59 -33.08
CA ARG A 236 29.19 16.91 -33.70
C ARG A 236 30.07 17.87 -32.94
N GLU A 237 29.95 17.95 -31.61
CA GLU A 237 30.78 18.81 -30.77
C GLU A 237 32.26 18.44 -30.87
N VAL A 238 32.60 17.16 -30.84
CA VAL A 238 33.96 16.66 -31.01
C VAL A 238 34.53 17.07 -32.37
N LYS A 239 33.75 16.90 -33.47
CA LYS A 239 34.15 17.31 -34.80
C LYS A 239 34.38 18.83 -34.90
N GLU A 240 33.52 19.62 -34.28
CA GLU A 240 33.63 21.08 -34.23
C GLU A 240 34.89 21.52 -33.48
N ILE A 241 35.16 20.92 -32.30
CA ILE A 241 36.37 21.20 -31.51
C ILE A 241 37.62 20.82 -32.28
N LEU A 242 37.63 19.64 -32.90
CA LEU A 242 38.81 19.19 -33.74
C LEU A 242 39.02 20.09 -34.93
N ALA A 243 37.96 20.48 -35.66
CA ALA A 243 38.06 21.37 -36.79
C ALA A 243 38.60 22.74 -36.38
N LYS A 244 38.10 23.28 -35.25
CA LYS A 244 38.60 24.56 -34.69
C LYS A 244 40.08 24.46 -34.28
N ALA A 245 40.42 23.40 -33.53
CA ALA A 245 41.82 23.19 -33.11
C ALA A 245 42.78 23.05 -34.33
N THR A 246 42.33 22.36 -35.39
CA THR A 246 43.10 22.22 -36.61
C THR A 246 43.26 23.58 -37.31
N ALA A 247 42.18 24.36 -37.42
CA ALA A 247 42.26 25.71 -38.02
C ALA A 247 43.16 26.65 -37.20
N ASP A 248 43.06 26.63 -35.90
CA ASP A 248 43.92 27.42 -35.00
C ASP A 248 45.40 27.00 -35.14
N ALA A 249 45.65 25.69 -35.22
CA ALA A 249 47.01 25.16 -35.43
C ALA A 249 47.61 25.58 -36.80
N GLU A 250 46.83 25.52 -37.89
CA GLU A 250 47.26 25.97 -39.18
C GLU A 250 47.48 27.50 -39.23
N THR A 251 46.63 28.26 -38.53
CA THR A 251 46.81 29.71 -38.38
C THR A 251 48.11 30.04 -37.67
N ILE A 252 48.36 29.41 -36.52
CA ILE A 252 49.60 29.59 -35.74
C ILE A 252 50.83 29.19 -36.58
N ARG A 253 50.75 28.06 -37.32
CA ARG A 253 51.80 27.60 -38.18
C ARG A 253 52.08 28.61 -39.33
N GLY A 254 51.02 29.09 -39.96
CA GLY A 254 51.13 30.08 -41.03
C GLY A 254 51.71 31.43 -40.54
N GLU A 255 51.29 31.90 -39.35
CA GLU A 255 51.85 33.07 -38.69
C GLU A 255 53.37 32.86 -38.40
N GLY A 256 53.74 31.71 -37.85
CA GLY A 256 55.09 31.33 -37.51
C GLY A 256 55.95 31.24 -38.77
N GLU A 257 55.48 30.62 -39.86
CA GLU A 257 56.20 30.58 -41.15
C GLU A 257 56.33 31.95 -41.78
N GLY A 258 55.27 32.79 -41.68
CA GLY A 258 55.31 34.18 -42.13
C GLY A 258 56.31 35.03 -41.34
N GLU A 259 56.40 34.90 -40.07
CA GLU A 259 57.36 35.57 -39.20
C GLU A 259 58.81 35.10 -39.51
N ALA A 260 59.00 33.78 -39.63
CA ALA A 260 60.29 33.22 -40.04
C ALA A 260 60.72 33.72 -41.40
N ALA A 261 59.83 33.77 -42.39
CA ALA A 261 60.14 34.31 -43.75
C ALA A 261 60.52 35.80 -43.68
N LYS A 262 59.88 36.63 -42.83
CA LYS A 262 60.26 38.02 -42.61
C LYS A 262 61.67 38.13 -42.05
N VAL A 263 61.97 37.37 -40.98
CA VAL A 263 63.31 37.36 -40.36
C VAL A 263 64.38 36.91 -41.37
N TYR A 264 64.12 35.88 -42.15
CA TYR A 264 65.03 35.41 -43.23
C TYR A 264 65.20 36.50 -44.27
N ASN A 265 64.13 37.09 -44.81
CA ASN A 265 64.24 38.14 -45.83
C ASN A 265 64.99 39.37 -45.32
N GLN A 266 64.81 39.81 -44.09
CA GLN A 266 65.52 40.93 -43.48
C GLN A 266 67.00 40.61 -43.27
N THR A 267 67.34 39.39 -42.95
CA THR A 267 68.76 38.99 -42.74
C THR A 267 69.50 38.79 -44.05
N PHE A 268 68.88 38.12 -44.96
CA PHE A 268 69.50 37.78 -46.25
C PHE A 268 69.48 38.92 -47.29
N SER A 269 68.63 39.93 -47.11
CA SER A 269 68.71 41.16 -47.92
C SER A 269 69.99 41.93 -47.70
N LYS A 270 70.77 41.62 -46.64
CA LYS A 270 72.07 42.22 -46.37
C LYS A 270 73.16 41.62 -47.24
N ASP A 271 73.04 40.38 -47.68
CA ASP A 271 73.99 39.71 -48.64
C ASP A 271 73.18 38.74 -49.54
N PRO A 272 72.72 39.19 -50.70
CA PRO A 272 71.93 38.39 -51.63
C PRO A 272 72.68 37.21 -52.22
N GLU A 273 74.01 37.35 -52.44
CA GLU A 273 74.77 36.25 -52.99
C GLU A 273 74.92 35.08 -52.02
N PHE A 274 75.23 35.38 -50.76
CA PHE A 274 75.23 34.36 -49.70
C PHE A 274 73.86 33.67 -49.54
N TYR A 275 72.81 34.46 -49.64
CA TYR A 275 71.46 33.86 -49.59
C TYR A 275 71.13 32.87 -50.68
N THR A 276 71.53 33.28 -51.94
CA THR A 276 71.30 32.40 -53.08
C THR A 276 72.11 31.12 -52.95
N MET A 277 73.39 31.21 -52.52
CA MET A 277 74.17 30.04 -52.20
C MET A 277 73.57 29.15 -51.12
N PHE A 278 73.17 29.74 -49.98
CA PHE A 278 72.54 29.01 -48.87
C PHE A 278 71.29 28.30 -49.31
N ARG A 279 70.33 28.96 -49.98
CA ARG A 279 69.09 28.36 -50.46
C ARG A 279 69.32 27.26 -51.51
N THR A 280 70.35 27.45 -52.35
CA THR A 280 70.74 26.42 -53.30
C THR A 280 71.21 25.15 -52.60
N LEU A 281 72.08 25.30 -51.57
CA LEU A 281 72.54 24.16 -50.75
C LEU A 281 71.43 23.50 -49.98
N GLU A 282 70.51 24.29 -49.42
CA GLU A 282 69.32 23.77 -48.68
C GLU A 282 68.39 23.02 -49.63
N SER A 283 68.16 23.52 -50.82
CA SER A 283 67.43 22.85 -51.91
C SER A 283 68.10 21.53 -52.28
N TYR A 284 69.43 21.49 -52.39
CA TYR A 284 70.14 20.25 -52.59
C TYR A 284 69.91 19.21 -51.49
N LYS A 285 69.95 19.64 -50.25
CA LYS A 285 69.72 18.75 -49.09
C LYS A 285 68.34 18.14 -49.10
N LYS A 286 67.32 18.86 -49.63
CA LYS A 286 65.95 18.38 -49.75
C LYS A 286 65.68 17.56 -50.99
N THR A 287 66.29 17.85 -52.08
CA THR A 287 66.05 17.22 -53.39
C THR A 287 66.99 16.07 -53.73
N ILE A 288 68.17 16.04 -53.16
CA ILE A 288 69.14 14.98 -53.42
C ILE A 288 68.99 13.94 -52.25
N ASN A 289 68.10 13.04 -52.43
CA ASN A 289 68.04 11.78 -51.69
C ASN A 289 68.58 10.67 -52.55
N GLY A 290 69.13 9.61 -52.05
CA GLY A 290 69.88 8.58 -52.77
C GLY A 290 69.19 7.95 -53.99
N GLU A 291 67.96 8.30 -54.30
CA GLU A 291 67.18 7.81 -55.46
C GLU A 291 66.94 8.87 -56.54
N THR A 292 67.42 10.12 -56.37
CA THR A 292 67.14 11.24 -57.29
C THR A 292 68.21 11.31 -58.39
N VAL A 293 67.79 11.18 -59.63
CA VAL A 293 68.63 11.43 -60.78
C VAL A 293 68.35 12.84 -61.25
N ILE A 294 69.36 13.69 -61.16
CA ILE A 294 69.29 15.08 -61.62
C ILE A 294 69.99 15.20 -62.96
N VAL A 295 69.24 15.59 -63.95
CA VAL A 295 69.83 15.94 -65.31
C VAL A 295 69.96 17.47 -65.36
N LEU A 296 71.21 17.94 -65.36
CA LEU A 296 71.49 19.38 -65.39
C LEU A 296 72.14 19.78 -66.67
N PRO A 297 71.68 20.86 -67.33
CA PRO A 297 72.46 21.47 -68.42
C PRO A 297 73.83 21.90 -67.88
N SER A 298 74.88 21.78 -68.70
CA SER A 298 76.25 22.08 -68.30
C SER A 298 76.48 23.57 -67.99
N ASP A 299 75.59 24.45 -68.43
CA ASP A 299 75.62 25.89 -68.25
C ASP A 299 74.75 26.36 -67.05
N SER A 300 74.04 25.42 -66.36
CA SER A 300 73.21 25.76 -65.17
C SER A 300 74.09 26.24 -64.01
N PRO A 301 73.59 27.20 -63.17
CA PRO A 301 74.28 27.61 -61.95
C PRO A 301 74.59 26.44 -61.00
N TYR A 302 73.73 25.44 -61.00
CA TYR A 302 73.86 24.20 -60.25
C TYR A 302 75.03 23.32 -60.72
N ALA A 303 75.18 23.15 -62.05
CA ALA A 303 76.27 22.40 -62.62
C ALA A 303 77.62 23.11 -62.43
N ARG A 304 77.66 24.43 -62.54
CA ARG A 304 78.86 25.23 -62.29
C ARG A 304 79.32 25.13 -60.84
N MET A 305 78.42 25.20 -59.89
CA MET A 305 78.76 25.08 -58.48
C MET A 305 79.24 23.67 -58.08
N LEU A 306 78.66 22.60 -58.64
CA LEU A 306 79.10 21.21 -58.45
C LEU A 306 80.47 20.95 -59.12
N MET A 307 80.76 21.62 -60.20
CA MET A 307 82.09 21.53 -60.94
C MET A 307 83.16 22.46 -60.32
N GLY A 308 82.83 23.19 -59.23
CA GLY A 308 83.79 24.05 -58.57
C GLY A 308 84.07 25.40 -59.25
N TYR A 309 83.31 25.79 -60.26
CA TYR A 309 83.38 27.12 -60.86
C TYR A 309 82.57 28.12 -60.03
N THR A 310 83.17 28.75 -59.08
CA THR A 310 82.64 29.93 -58.37
C THR A 310 83.30 31.14 -59.00
N ASP A 311 82.56 31.88 -59.80
CA ASP A 311 82.98 33.25 -60.24
C ASP A 311 82.85 34.19 -59.06
#